data_242b91d3685380d9179d752c8d5c2ab1
#
_entry.id   242b91d3685380d9179d752c8d5c2ab1
#
_cell.length_a   1.000
_cell.length_b   1.000
_cell.length_c   1.000
_cell.angle_alpha   90.00
_cell.angle_beta   90.00
_cell.angle_gamma   90.00
#
_symmetry.space_group_name_H-M   'P 1'
#
loop_
_entity.id
_entity.type
_entity.pdbx_description
1 polymer ?
#
loop_
_entity_poly.entity_id
_entity_poly.type
_entity_poly.pdbx_seq_one_letter_code
_entity_poly.pdbx_strand_id
1 'polypeptide(L)'
;MSRKLLQIPSAGLALVGLALALAGCAKQDASVAPAPQAVATNAVGAAGIAGLNWADPRDNFVDDALVLSGLAAGDSYATVQTKADRIISGFLTTTGANTVRLPINPTTATGATWTSYTGAIDKALSKGMKVILCCWEGNSSRNGIVDNTSQFYTMWQTVVGAYGGNANVYFEVFNEPHGYSQADLGSLYATWLATFPNVPRGRVLLDGTGYAQNITGIGADSRFSSCLLSIHLYDFFYSSPTTTAASWEKAFANNLGSYASRAVLTEWGAFMTTGVNYNEAIANDVKKSYVLGISNYCRQAGIASVYWPGLRTGDQYSLLQFDGTNTTVTNTSGLGRVRFAWGVGTGGTDVFYPTAYYRLINRNSGQVVDVNNASTASAAPVIQYYQNGANNQQWQLAATTNGYYKLTNRNSGQVLDVNGASTANAAPIIQYPSNAGLNQQWLLTANADGYYKITNRNSGQVLDVNGATTTAAAGLIQYPSNNGTNQQWLLWQQ
;
A
#
# COMPACT_ATOMS: atom_id res chain seq x y z
N MET A 1 45.03 -4.49 -64.69
CA MET A 1 45.41 -3.32 -65.48
C MET A 1 45.31 -2.09 -64.60
N SER A 2 46.48 -1.58 -64.30
CA SER A 2 46.98 -0.20 -64.34
C SER A 2 46.35 0.74 -63.31
N ARG A 3 47.05 1.09 -62.23
CA ARG A 3 48.13 2.12 -62.02
C ARG A 3 47.63 3.54 -62.21
N LYS A 4 47.73 4.41 -61.21
CA LYS A 4 48.85 5.31 -60.81
C LYS A 4 48.31 6.21 -59.67
N LEU A 5 48.91 6.35 -58.54
CA LEU A 5 50.11 7.04 -58.06
C LEU A 5 50.10 8.58 -58.15
N LEU A 6 50.35 9.15 -56.97
CA LEU A 6 51.14 10.38 -56.59
C LEU A 6 50.40 11.70 -56.69
N GLN A 7 50.44 12.57 -55.68
CA GLN A 7 51.60 13.26 -55.08
C GLN A 7 51.21 14.07 -53.84
N ILE A 8 52.13 14.15 -52.85
CA ILE A 8 52.26 15.15 -51.82
C ILE A 8 53.17 16.24 -52.35
N PRO A 9 53.18 17.52 -51.92
CA PRO A 9 53.75 17.98 -50.63
C PRO A 9 53.04 19.27 -50.10
N SER A 10 53.18 19.76 -48.96
CA SER A 10 54.29 20.29 -48.17
C SER A 10 53.74 21.01 -46.91
N ALA A 11 54.34 20.74 -45.83
CA ALA A 11 54.83 21.49 -44.70
C ALA A 11 54.16 22.84 -44.31
N GLY A 12 53.71 22.89 -43.06
CA GLY A 12 53.50 24.11 -42.27
C GLY A 12 53.60 23.79 -40.77
N LEU A 13 54.68 24.18 -40.17
CA LEU A 13 54.92 24.15 -38.71
C LEU A 13 53.99 25.10 -37.98
N ALA A 14 53.37 24.63 -36.87
CA ALA A 14 53.07 25.55 -35.78
C ALA A 14 52.70 24.78 -34.47
N LEU A 15 53.47 25.04 -33.49
CA LEU A 15 53.26 25.07 -32.02
C LEU A 15 52.49 23.95 -31.31
N VAL A 16 53.25 23.27 -30.48
CA VAL A 16 52.86 22.47 -29.35
C VAL A 16 52.16 23.35 -28.30
N GLY A 17 50.89 23.09 -28.10
CA GLY A 17 50.10 23.54 -26.95
C GLY A 17 49.70 22.33 -26.13
N LEU A 18 50.41 22.07 -25.02
CA LEU A 18 50.10 21.01 -24.04
C LEU A 18 48.84 21.43 -23.27
N ALA A 19 47.68 20.93 -23.68
CA ALA A 19 46.45 21.06 -22.91
C ALA A 19 46.34 19.84 -21.97
N LEU A 20 46.54 20.06 -20.67
CA LEU A 20 46.15 19.11 -19.63
C LEU A 20 44.64 18.86 -19.74
N ALA A 21 44.27 17.66 -20.14
CA ALA A 21 42.90 17.17 -20.00
C ALA A 21 42.68 16.83 -18.53
N LEU A 22 42.03 17.75 -17.79
CA LEU A 22 41.36 17.41 -16.53
C LEU A 22 40.22 16.53 -16.85
N ALA A 23 40.34 15.23 -16.57
CA ALA A 23 39.24 14.29 -16.57
C ALA A 23 38.24 14.71 -15.46
N GLY A 24 37.25 15.52 -15.83
CA GLY A 24 36.11 15.78 -15.02
C GLY A 24 35.28 14.48 -14.93
N CYS A 25 35.28 13.85 -13.76
CA CYS A 25 34.25 12.87 -13.42
C CYS A 25 32.90 13.57 -13.53
N ALA A 26 32.15 13.29 -14.60
CA ALA A 26 30.74 13.60 -14.66
C ALA A 26 30.06 12.83 -13.53
N LYS A 27 29.61 13.54 -12.50
CA LYS A 27 28.65 12.99 -11.55
C LYS A 27 27.42 12.65 -12.37
N GLN A 28 27.12 11.35 -12.49
CA GLN A 28 25.81 10.91 -12.91
C GLN A 28 24.81 11.51 -11.92
N ASP A 29 23.99 12.44 -12.36
CA ASP A 29 22.83 12.89 -11.62
C ASP A 29 21.94 11.66 -11.40
N ALA A 30 22.02 11.11 -10.19
CA ALA A 30 21.02 10.15 -9.74
C ALA A 30 19.68 10.88 -9.79
N SER A 31 18.77 10.42 -10.63
CA SER A 31 17.40 10.90 -10.68
C SER A 31 16.85 10.84 -9.24
N VAL A 32 16.69 12.02 -8.65
CA VAL A 32 16.08 12.17 -7.32
C VAL A 32 14.68 11.60 -7.41
N ALA A 33 14.44 10.47 -6.77
CA ALA A 33 13.08 9.98 -6.59
C ALA A 33 12.26 11.09 -5.92
N PRO A 34 11.01 11.33 -6.33
CA PRO A 34 10.20 12.37 -5.71
C PRO A 34 10.20 12.19 -4.20
N ALA A 35 10.40 13.29 -3.46
CA ALA A 35 10.41 13.28 -2.01
C ALA A 35 9.15 12.61 -1.49
N PRO A 36 9.23 11.65 -0.56
CA PRO A 36 8.04 11.07 0.06
C PRO A 36 7.24 12.21 0.67
N GLN A 37 5.98 12.34 0.27
CA GLN A 37 5.06 13.26 0.93
C GLN A 37 4.98 12.89 2.41
N ALA A 38 4.88 13.88 3.28
CA ALA A 38 4.72 13.68 4.71
C ALA A 38 3.62 12.66 4.97
N VAL A 39 3.93 11.61 5.75
CA VAL A 39 2.96 10.56 6.09
C VAL A 39 1.80 11.22 6.79
N ALA A 40 0.65 11.24 6.14
CA ALA A 40 -0.57 11.80 6.71
C ALA A 40 -0.88 11.10 8.05
N THR A 41 -1.23 11.87 9.06
CA THR A 41 -1.47 11.41 10.42
C THR A 41 -2.74 10.55 10.58
N ASN A 42 -3.48 10.32 9.49
CA ASN A 42 -4.61 9.41 9.41
C ASN A 42 -4.43 8.52 8.18
N ALA A 43 -4.02 7.30 8.43
CA ALA A 43 -3.59 6.35 7.41
C ALA A 43 -4.73 5.61 6.69
N VAL A 44 -5.96 6.07 6.82
CA VAL A 44 -7.04 5.71 5.91
C VAL A 44 -6.97 6.72 4.77
N GLY A 45 -6.61 6.30 3.56
CA GLY A 45 -6.36 7.18 2.42
C GLY A 45 -7.39 8.28 2.21
N ALA A 46 -7.17 9.19 1.27
CA ALA A 46 -7.98 10.41 1.06
C ALA A 46 -9.51 10.16 0.99
N ALA A 47 -9.94 8.96 0.59
CA ALA A 47 -11.34 8.53 0.57
C ALA A 47 -11.84 8.01 1.93
N GLY A 48 -10.98 7.86 2.94
CA GLY A 48 -11.34 7.26 4.23
C GLY A 48 -11.88 5.82 4.10
N ILE A 49 -11.35 5.03 3.15
CA ILE A 49 -11.76 3.67 2.84
C ILE A 49 -10.73 2.69 3.42
N ALA A 50 -11.20 1.79 4.28
CA ALA A 50 -10.50 0.63 4.80
C ALA A 50 -11.45 -0.57 4.60
N GLY A 51 -11.28 -1.33 3.53
CA GLY A 51 -12.35 -2.17 3.02
C GLY A 51 -12.04 -3.63 2.84
N LEU A 52 -13.13 -4.39 2.72
CA LEU A 52 -13.13 -5.81 2.35
C LEU A 52 -14.11 -6.04 1.20
N ASN A 53 -13.71 -6.87 0.25
CA ASN A 53 -14.62 -7.39 -0.77
C ASN A 53 -15.46 -8.54 -0.18
N TRP A 54 -16.78 -8.49 -0.35
CA TRP A 54 -17.67 -9.60 -0.06
C TRP A 54 -18.21 -10.16 -1.36
N ALA A 55 -17.73 -11.33 -1.73
CA ALA A 55 -17.87 -11.88 -3.06
C ALA A 55 -18.85 -13.06 -3.15
N ASP A 56 -19.35 -13.29 -4.35
CA ASP A 56 -20.03 -14.54 -4.73
C ASP A 56 -18.99 -15.68 -4.75
N PRO A 57 -19.29 -16.88 -4.27
CA PRO A 57 -18.38 -18.03 -4.34
C PRO A 57 -17.89 -18.35 -5.76
N ARG A 58 -18.64 -17.94 -6.79
CA ARG A 58 -18.33 -18.15 -8.21
C ARG A 58 -17.45 -17.05 -8.83
N ASP A 59 -16.78 -16.22 -8.00
CA ASP A 59 -15.84 -15.15 -8.42
C ASP A 59 -16.52 -13.92 -9.06
N ASN A 60 -17.77 -13.64 -8.68
CA ASN A 60 -18.57 -12.52 -9.16
C ASN A 60 -18.88 -12.53 -10.68
N PHE A 61 -18.13 -13.24 -11.50
CA PHE A 61 -18.41 -13.40 -12.94
C PHE A 61 -19.54 -14.43 -13.15
N VAL A 62 -20.78 -13.98 -13.05
CA VAL A 62 -21.96 -14.82 -13.18
C VAL A 62 -22.98 -14.19 -14.13
N ASP A 63 -23.64 -15.01 -14.95
CA ASP A 63 -24.68 -14.56 -15.88
C ASP A 63 -26.05 -14.43 -15.18
N ASP A 64 -26.24 -15.13 -14.09
CA ASP A 64 -27.45 -15.09 -13.25
C ASP A 64 -27.31 -14.08 -12.10
N ALA A 65 -28.22 -14.14 -11.14
CA ALA A 65 -28.17 -13.28 -9.97
C ALA A 65 -27.00 -13.65 -9.04
N LEU A 66 -26.30 -12.63 -8.55
CA LEU A 66 -25.23 -12.77 -7.56
C LEU A 66 -25.76 -13.24 -6.21
N VAL A 67 -25.04 -14.17 -5.60
CA VAL A 67 -25.31 -14.69 -4.26
C VAL A 67 -24.04 -14.55 -3.42
N LEU A 68 -24.01 -13.57 -2.53
CA LEU A 68 -22.85 -13.33 -1.69
C LEU A 68 -22.54 -14.51 -0.77
N SER A 69 -21.27 -14.78 -0.53
CA SER A 69 -20.80 -15.85 0.34
C SER A 69 -21.48 -15.83 1.71
N GLY A 70 -22.02 -16.97 2.14
CA GLY A 70 -22.80 -17.09 3.37
C GLY A 70 -24.31 -16.83 3.22
N LEU A 71 -24.76 -16.35 2.05
CA LEU A 71 -26.16 -16.20 1.69
C LEU A 71 -26.61 -17.35 0.78
N ALA A 72 -27.92 -17.43 0.53
CA ALA A 72 -28.53 -18.39 -0.41
C ALA A 72 -29.46 -17.66 -1.39
N ALA A 73 -29.58 -18.19 -2.62
CA ALA A 73 -30.41 -17.59 -3.67
C ALA A 73 -31.89 -17.40 -3.30
N GLY A 74 -32.42 -18.25 -2.40
CA GLY A 74 -33.80 -18.19 -1.90
C GLY A 74 -33.98 -17.35 -0.62
N ASP A 75 -32.95 -16.71 -0.12
CA ASP A 75 -33.05 -15.91 1.11
C ASP A 75 -33.97 -14.69 0.87
N SER A 76 -34.93 -14.49 1.80
CA SER A 76 -35.73 -13.28 1.83
C SER A 76 -34.88 -12.07 2.27
N TYR A 77 -35.37 -10.85 2.03
CA TYR A 77 -34.74 -9.63 2.54
C TYR A 77 -34.41 -9.73 4.05
N ALA A 78 -35.37 -10.16 4.86
CA ALA A 78 -35.18 -10.30 6.32
C ALA A 78 -34.13 -11.36 6.68
N THR A 79 -34.08 -12.47 5.93
CA THR A 79 -33.06 -13.52 6.09
C THR A 79 -31.67 -12.98 5.71
N VAL A 80 -31.56 -12.27 4.58
CA VAL A 80 -30.33 -11.62 4.16
C VAL A 80 -29.85 -10.64 5.22
N GLN A 81 -30.73 -9.78 5.74
CA GLN A 81 -30.38 -8.85 6.80
C GLN A 81 -29.85 -9.56 8.06
N THR A 82 -30.45 -10.69 8.45
CA THR A 82 -30.01 -11.45 9.62
C THR A 82 -28.62 -12.07 9.42
N LYS A 83 -28.36 -12.67 8.25
CA LYS A 83 -27.06 -13.24 7.93
C LYS A 83 -26.00 -12.16 7.72
N ALA A 84 -26.35 -11.10 7.00
CA ALA A 84 -25.49 -9.95 6.76
C ALA A 84 -25.10 -9.25 8.08
N ASP A 85 -25.97 -9.21 9.08
CA ASP A 85 -25.67 -8.66 10.40
C ASP A 85 -24.44 -9.31 11.03
N ARG A 86 -24.35 -10.63 10.95
CA ARG A 86 -23.23 -11.41 11.50
C ARG A 86 -21.95 -11.19 10.71
N ILE A 87 -22.05 -11.27 9.38
CA ILE A 87 -20.89 -11.11 8.48
C ILE A 87 -20.30 -9.70 8.57
N ILE A 88 -21.15 -8.67 8.47
CA ILE A 88 -20.74 -7.26 8.58
C ILE A 88 -20.21 -6.93 9.98
N SER A 89 -20.78 -7.54 11.04
CA SER A 89 -20.20 -7.41 12.38
C SER A 89 -18.77 -7.97 12.44
N GLY A 90 -18.53 -9.12 11.77
CA GLY A 90 -17.19 -9.67 11.66
C GLY A 90 -16.24 -8.74 10.90
N PHE A 91 -16.68 -8.11 9.80
CA PHE A 91 -15.88 -7.11 9.09
C PHE A 91 -15.50 -5.95 10.02
N LEU A 92 -16.47 -5.39 10.72
CA LEU A 92 -16.26 -4.25 11.62
C LEU A 92 -15.39 -4.61 12.84
N THR A 93 -15.80 -5.63 13.60
CA THR A 93 -15.23 -5.88 14.93
C THR A 93 -13.97 -6.72 14.89
N THR A 94 -13.89 -7.69 13.97
CA THR A 94 -12.75 -8.60 13.87
C THR A 94 -11.61 -7.98 13.05
N THR A 95 -11.93 -7.30 11.93
CA THR A 95 -10.89 -6.76 11.07
C THR A 95 -10.67 -5.26 11.26
N GLY A 96 -11.67 -4.51 11.70
CA GLY A 96 -11.64 -3.05 11.77
C GLY A 96 -11.95 -2.38 10.42
N ALA A 97 -12.48 -3.13 9.44
CA ALA A 97 -12.90 -2.54 8.17
C ALA A 97 -14.08 -1.58 8.38
N ASN A 98 -14.09 -0.48 7.65
CA ASN A 98 -15.19 0.50 7.64
C ASN A 98 -15.93 0.52 6.30
N THR A 99 -15.53 -0.29 5.34
CA THR A 99 -16.07 -0.30 3.98
C THR A 99 -16.23 -1.74 3.51
N VAL A 100 -17.32 -2.01 2.79
CA VAL A 100 -17.52 -3.26 2.06
C VAL A 100 -17.71 -2.96 0.58
N ARG A 101 -17.00 -3.70 -0.30
CA ARG A 101 -17.19 -3.67 -1.75
C ARG A 101 -18.04 -4.88 -2.14
N LEU A 102 -19.15 -4.61 -2.83
CA LEU A 102 -20.16 -5.57 -3.23
C LEU A 102 -20.29 -5.60 -4.75
N PRO A 103 -20.28 -6.78 -5.38
CA PRO A 103 -20.54 -6.90 -6.81
C PRO A 103 -22.01 -6.63 -7.12
N ILE A 104 -22.27 -6.03 -8.26
CA ILE A 104 -23.60 -5.96 -8.87
C ILE A 104 -23.50 -6.36 -10.34
N ASN A 105 -24.57 -6.91 -10.89
CA ASN A 105 -24.73 -7.14 -12.31
C ASN A 105 -26.17 -6.85 -12.76
N PRO A 106 -26.43 -6.72 -14.06
CA PRO A 106 -27.76 -6.41 -14.56
C PRO A 106 -28.83 -7.39 -14.06
N THR A 107 -28.56 -8.69 -14.07
CA THR A 107 -29.51 -9.73 -13.61
C THR A 107 -29.88 -9.56 -12.14
N THR A 108 -28.93 -9.23 -11.28
CA THR A 108 -29.20 -9.00 -9.84
C THR A 108 -30.04 -7.76 -9.64
N ALA A 109 -29.63 -6.62 -10.22
CA ALA A 109 -30.23 -5.33 -9.90
C ALA A 109 -31.59 -5.07 -10.58
N THR A 110 -31.86 -5.76 -11.69
CA THR A 110 -33.15 -5.61 -12.40
C THR A 110 -34.08 -6.80 -12.24
N GLY A 111 -33.59 -7.88 -11.59
CA GLY A 111 -34.35 -9.10 -11.37
C GLY A 111 -35.10 -9.14 -10.03
N ALA A 112 -35.83 -10.24 -9.82
CA ALA A 112 -36.61 -10.47 -8.60
C ALA A 112 -35.76 -10.56 -7.32
N THR A 113 -34.45 -10.82 -7.45
CA THR A 113 -33.51 -10.95 -6.33
C THR A 113 -33.04 -9.60 -5.78
N TRP A 114 -33.29 -8.50 -6.48
CA TRP A 114 -32.79 -7.18 -6.05
C TRP A 114 -33.24 -6.82 -4.64
N THR A 115 -34.53 -6.98 -4.35
CA THR A 115 -35.08 -6.68 -3.01
C THR A 115 -34.36 -7.47 -1.90
N SER A 116 -34.07 -8.74 -2.11
CA SER A 116 -33.32 -9.52 -1.11
C SER A 116 -31.85 -9.12 -1.06
N TYR A 117 -31.22 -8.84 -2.21
CA TYR A 117 -29.84 -8.39 -2.29
C TYR A 117 -29.60 -7.07 -1.55
N THR A 118 -30.53 -6.11 -1.65
CA THR A 118 -30.44 -4.85 -0.92
C THR A 118 -30.38 -5.05 0.59
N GLY A 119 -30.87 -6.17 1.12
CA GLY A 119 -30.71 -6.50 2.55
C GLY A 119 -29.26 -6.50 3.04
N ALA A 120 -28.30 -6.89 2.19
CA ALA A 120 -26.87 -6.84 2.53
C ALA A 120 -26.34 -5.40 2.50
N ILE A 121 -26.73 -4.60 1.50
CA ILE A 121 -26.36 -3.20 1.36
C ILE A 121 -26.89 -2.40 2.56
N ASP A 122 -28.18 -2.51 2.82
CA ASP A 122 -28.87 -1.78 3.88
C ASP A 122 -28.33 -2.15 5.27
N LYS A 123 -27.97 -3.43 5.46
CA LYS A 123 -27.35 -3.86 6.71
C LYS A 123 -25.97 -3.22 6.91
N ALA A 124 -25.13 -3.19 5.88
CA ALA A 124 -23.82 -2.55 5.96
C ALA A 124 -23.96 -1.06 6.29
N LEU A 125 -24.87 -0.37 5.61
CA LEU A 125 -25.18 1.06 5.85
C LEU A 125 -25.72 1.30 7.26
N SER A 126 -26.63 0.44 7.74
CA SER A 126 -27.21 0.57 9.10
C SER A 126 -26.16 0.40 10.21
N LYS A 127 -25.07 -0.29 9.93
CA LYS A 127 -23.90 -0.43 10.82
C LYS A 127 -22.85 0.67 10.63
N GLY A 128 -23.12 1.66 9.81
CA GLY A 128 -22.23 2.81 9.57
C GLY A 128 -21.09 2.55 8.60
N MET A 129 -21.12 1.42 7.87
CA MET A 129 -20.10 1.16 6.84
C MET A 129 -20.34 2.00 5.60
N LYS A 130 -19.25 2.28 4.88
CA LYS A 130 -19.31 2.68 3.48
C LYS A 130 -19.53 1.42 2.62
N VAL A 131 -20.24 1.60 1.51
CA VAL A 131 -20.50 0.52 0.54
C VAL A 131 -20.02 0.97 -0.82
N ILE A 132 -19.17 0.18 -1.48
CA ILE A 132 -18.80 0.35 -2.88
C ILE A 132 -19.63 -0.66 -3.68
N LEU A 133 -20.47 -0.17 -4.60
CA LEU A 133 -21.22 -1.02 -5.52
C LEU A 133 -20.48 -1.04 -6.85
N CYS A 134 -20.03 -2.22 -7.26
CA CYS A 134 -19.17 -2.42 -8.42
C CYS A 134 -19.86 -3.27 -9.47
N CYS A 135 -19.98 -2.79 -10.72
CA CYS A 135 -20.54 -3.55 -11.81
C CYS A 135 -19.56 -4.61 -12.32
N TRP A 136 -20.01 -5.87 -12.36
CA TRP A 136 -19.26 -6.98 -12.92
C TRP A 136 -19.92 -7.51 -14.19
N GLU A 137 -19.10 -7.94 -15.16
CA GLU A 137 -19.59 -8.63 -16.35
C GLU A 137 -20.03 -10.07 -16.05
N GLY A 138 -20.78 -10.68 -17.00
CA GLY A 138 -21.19 -12.08 -16.92
C GLY A 138 -20.04 -13.04 -17.21
N ASN A 139 -20.23 -14.30 -16.79
CA ASN A 139 -19.23 -15.35 -17.03
C ASN A 139 -19.13 -15.73 -18.53
N SER A 140 -20.22 -15.58 -19.28
CA SER A 140 -20.29 -15.96 -20.70
C SER A 140 -19.45 -15.05 -21.62
N SER A 141 -19.22 -13.81 -21.24
CA SER A 141 -18.42 -12.87 -22.02
C SER A 141 -16.98 -12.78 -21.53
N ARG A 142 -16.73 -12.33 -20.31
CA ARG A 142 -15.41 -12.14 -19.70
C ARG A 142 -14.40 -11.45 -20.63
N ASN A 143 -14.89 -10.50 -21.42
CA ASN A 143 -14.12 -9.79 -22.43
C ASN A 143 -13.68 -8.39 -21.98
N GLY A 144 -14.10 -7.99 -20.75
CA GLY A 144 -13.78 -6.67 -20.17
C GLY A 144 -14.49 -5.51 -20.85
N ILE A 145 -15.67 -5.77 -21.46
CA ILE A 145 -16.48 -4.76 -22.13
C ILE A 145 -17.94 -4.88 -21.66
N VAL A 146 -18.66 -3.78 -21.65
CA VAL A 146 -20.11 -3.76 -21.44
C VAL A 146 -20.81 -4.26 -22.72
N ASP A 147 -21.19 -5.55 -22.75
CA ASP A 147 -21.81 -6.15 -23.94
C ASP A 147 -23.22 -5.63 -24.23
N ASN A 148 -24.00 -5.34 -23.19
CA ASN A 148 -25.35 -4.82 -23.31
C ASN A 148 -25.51 -3.48 -22.60
N THR A 149 -25.28 -2.41 -23.36
CA THR A 149 -25.36 -1.05 -22.88
C THR A 149 -26.73 -0.70 -22.27
N SER A 150 -27.82 -1.20 -22.85
CA SER A 150 -29.18 -0.93 -22.33
C SER A 150 -29.37 -1.56 -20.96
N GLN A 151 -28.99 -2.83 -20.77
CA GLN A 151 -29.09 -3.51 -19.47
C GLN A 151 -28.15 -2.87 -18.43
N PHE A 152 -26.94 -2.48 -18.85
CA PHE A 152 -25.98 -1.78 -18.00
C PHE A 152 -26.56 -0.46 -17.46
N TYR A 153 -27.14 0.39 -18.29
CA TYR A 153 -27.76 1.63 -17.82
C TYR A 153 -29.05 1.40 -17.03
N THR A 154 -29.86 0.40 -17.37
CA THR A 154 -31.06 0.03 -16.57
C THR A 154 -30.66 -0.40 -15.16
N MET A 155 -29.60 -1.23 -15.05
CA MET A 155 -29.02 -1.61 -13.76
C MET A 155 -28.61 -0.38 -12.96
N TRP A 156 -27.83 0.52 -13.57
CA TRP A 156 -27.33 1.71 -12.88
C TRP A 156 -28.46 2.69 -12.52
N GLN A 157 -29.50 2.81 -13.35
CA GLN A 157 -30.70 3.58 -12.99
C GLN A 157 -31.38 3.03 -11.72
N THR A 158 -31.52 1.71 -11.60
CA THR A 158 -32.04 1.06 -10.41
C THR A 158 -31.17 1.33 -9.19
N VAL A 159 -29.85 1.09 -9.31
CA VAL A 159 -28.90 1.20 -8.22
C VAL A 159 -28.72 2.65 -7.76
N VAL A 160 -28.52 3.58 -8.69
CA VAL A 160 -28.39 5.02 -8.38
C VAL A 160 -29.71 5.59 -7.90
N GLY A 161 -30.85 5.12 -8.43
CA GLY A 161 -32.17 5.51 -7.93
C GLY A 161 -32.38 5.16 -6.46
N ALA A 162 -31.89 3.98 -6.03
CA ALA A 162 -31.97 3.53 -4.65
C ALA A 162 -30.95 4.21 -3.70
N TYR A 163 -29.71 4.36 -4.15
CA TYR A 163 -28.59 4.71 -3.27
C TYR A 163 -27.82 5.99 -3.66
N GLY A 164 -28.14 6.64 -4.76
CA GLY A 164 -27.42 7.83 -5.24
C GLY A 164 -27.38 8.99 -4.25
N GLY A 165 -28.43 9.14 -3.43
CA GLY A 165 -28.51 10.15 -2.36
C GLY A 165 -27.74 9.81 -1.08
N ASN A 166 -27.30 8.55 -0.89
CA ASN A 166 -26.62 8.12 0.34
C ASN A 166 -25.13 8.45 0.29
N ALA A 167 -24.66 9.28 1.21
CA ALA A 167 -23.25 9.74 1.25
C ALA A 167 -22.23 8.62 1.52
N ASN A 168 -22.66 7.48 2.07
CA ASN A 168 -21.82 6.33 2.35
C ASN A 168 -21.79 5.31 1.21
N VAL A 169 -22.50 5.55 0.08
CA VAL A 169 -22.48 4.64 -1.08
C VAL A 169 -21.62 5.24 -2.18
N TYR A 170 -20.69 4.44 -2.65
CA TYR A 170 -19.76 4.72 -3.74
C TYR A 170 -20.10 3.82 -4.95
N PHE A 171 -19.80 4.29 -6.13
CA PHE A 171 -20.16 3.64 -7.39
C PHE A 171 -18.90 3.37 -8.22
N GLU A 172 -18.53 2.11 -8.37
CA GLU A 172 -17.45 1.68 -9.24
C GLU A 172 -18.06 1.21 -10.56
N VAL A 173 -17.81 2.01 -11.60
CA VAL A 173 -18.64 1.98 -12.81
C VAL A 173 -18.57 0.65 -13.54
N PHE A 174 -17.36 0.05 -13.65
CA PHE A 174 -17.18 -1.24 -14.31
C PHE A 174 -15.88 -1.89 -13.87
N ASN A 175 -15.95 -3.14 -13.39
CA ASN A 175 -14.81 -3.90 -12.90
C ASN A 175 -13.89 -4.35 -14.02
N GLU A 176 -12.60 -4.08 -13.91
CA GLU A 176 -11.53 -4.62 -14.77
C GLU A 176 -11.77 -4.47 -16.29
N PRO A 177 -11.93 -3.26 -16.81
CA PRO A 177 -12.30 -2.99 -18.20
C PRO A 177 -11.15 -3.28 -19.19
N HIS A 178 -10.67 -4.53 -19.23
CA HIS A 178 -9.47 -4.92 -20.01
C HIS A 178 -9.70 -5.00 -21.53
N GLY A 179 -10.95 -5.04 -21.99
CA GLY A 179 -11.28 -5.08 -23.40
C GLY A 179 -11.40 -3.70 -24.06
N TYR A 180 -11.40 -2.63 -23.27
CA TYR A 180 -11.53 -1.27 -23.79
C TYR A 180 -10.19 -0.65 -24.20
N SER A 181 -10.21 0.14 -25.29
CA SER A 181 -9.19 1.16 -25.50
C SER A 181 -9.34 2.28 -24.44
N GLN A 182 -8.26 3.04 -24.22
CA GLN A 182 -8.30 4.21 -23.33
C GLN A 182 -9.39 5.22 -23.72
N ALA A 183 -9.58 5.46 -25.01
CA ALA A 183 -10.56 6.42 -25.53
C ALA A 183 -12.01 5.94 -25.33
N ASP A 184 -12.26 4.66 -25.62
CA ASP A 184 -13.60 4.07 -25.48
C ASP A 184 -14.01 3.95 -24.02
N LEU A 185 -13.09 3.56 -23.14
CA LEU A 185 -13.32 3.55 -21.70
C LEU A 185 -13.63 4.95 -21.17
N GLY A 186 -12.88 5.96 -21.62
CA GLY A 186 -13.15 7.34 -21.29
C GLY A 186 -14.52 7.81 -21.77
N SER A 187 -14.98 7.31 -22.93
CA SER A 187 -16.32 7.61 -23.45
C SER A 187 -17.43 6.94 -22.63
N LEU A 188 -17.25 5.69 -22.22
CA LEU A 188 -18.16 5.00 -21.29
C LEU A 188 -18.34 5.78 -19.99
N TYR A 189 -17.23 6.17 -19.36
CA TYR A 189 -17.25 6.91 -18.08
C TYR A 189 -17.88 8.30 -18.22
N ALA A 190 -17.55 9.03 -19.29
CA ALA A 190 -18.14 10.34 -19.57
C ALA A 190 -19.67 10.23 -19.73
N THR A 191 -20.14 9.22 -20.46
CA THR A 191 -21.58 8.96 -20.66
C THR A 191 -22.25 8.57 -19.34
N TRP A 192 -21.64 7.71 -18.51
CA TRP A 192 -22.15 7.35 -17.21
C TRP A 192 -22.32 8.58 -16.32
N LEU A 193 -21.27 9.41 -16.24
CA LEU A 193 -21.27 10.63 -15.44
C LEU A 193 -22.27 11.67 -15.93
N ALA A 194 -22.55 11.72 -17.23
CA ALA A 194 -23.59 12.60 -17.81
C ALA A 194 -25.01 12.06 -17.53
N THR A 195 -25.16 10.73 -17.49
CA THR A 195 -26.45 10.08 -17.18
C THR A 195 -26.83 10.23 -15.70
N PHE A 196 -25.85 10.27 -14.81
CA PHE A 196 -26.07 10.38 -13.36
C PHE A 196 -25.42 11.64 -12.76
N PRO A 197 -25.85 12.85 -13.17
CA PRO A 197 -25.20 14.11 -12.79
C PRO A 197 -25.35 14.43 -11.29
N ASN A 198 -26.35 13.85 -10.62
CA ASN A 198 -26.62 14.05 -9.20
C ASN A 198 -25.75 13.20 -8.28
N VAL A 199 -24.97 12.25 -8.81
CA VAL A 199 -23.99 11.50 -8.02
C VAL A 199 -22.72 12.35 -7.87
N PRO A 200 -22.33 12.73 -6.64
CA PRO A 200 -21.08 13.47 -6.43
C PRO A 200 -19.87 12.72 -6.98
N ARG A 201 -19.07 13.38 -7.80
CA ARG A 201 -17.89 12.79 -8.48
C ARG A 201 -16.91 12.12 -7.52
N GLY A 202 -16.73 12.66 -6.31
CA GLY A 202 -15.88 12.08 -5.25
C GLY A 202 -16.38 10.75 -4.68
N ARG A 203 -17.57 10.26 -5.11
CA ARG A 203 -18.11 8.94 -4.78
C ARG A 203 -18.14 7.98 -5.99
N VAL A 204 -17.55 8.38 -7.11
CA VAL A 204 -17.44 7.55 -8.31
C VAL A 204 -16.00 7.06 -8.44
N LEU A 205 -15.82 5.75 -8.54
CA LEU A 205 -14.55 5.09 -8.79
C LEU A 205 -14.50 4.67 -10.26
N LEU A 206 -13.38 4.98 -10.91
CA LEU A 206 -13.13 4.68 -12.31
C LEU A 206 -11.91 3.78 -12.43
N ASP A 207 -12.11 2.58 -12.93
CA ASP A 207 -11.05 1.62 -13.19
C ASP A 207 -10.18 2.07 -14.37
N GLY A 208 -8.88 1.78 -14.29
CA GLY A 208 -7.98 1.93 -15.41
C GLY A 208 -8.14 0.78 -16.43
N THR A 209 -7.51 0.91 -17.59
CA THR A 209 -7.44 -0.17 -18.60
C THR A 209 -6.59 -1.34 -18.09
N GLY A 210 -6.67 -2.49 -18.76
CA GLY A 210 -5.81 -3.64 -18.51
C GLY A 210 -6.01 -4.25 -17.12
N TYR A 211 -7.19 -4.74 -16.81
CA TYR A 211 -7.56 -5.30 -15.50
C TYR A 211 -7.37 -4.29 -14.35
N ALA A 212 -7.78 -3.05 -14.57
CA ALA A 212 -7.65 -1.93 -13.62
C ALA A 212 -6.20 -1.59 -13.20
N GLN A 213 -5.18 -2.12 -13.88
CA GLN A 213 -3.77 -1.87 -13.54
C GLN A 213 -3.28 -0.48 -13.98
N ASN A 214 -3.83 0.07 -15.07
CA ASN A 214 -3.33 1.29 -15.70
C ASN A 214 -4.30 2.47 -15.51
N ILE A 215 -4.20 3.12 -14.36
CA ILE A 215 -5.08 4.25 -14.03
C ILE A 215 -4.60 5.59 -14.59
N THR A 216 -3.35 5.67 -15.09
CA THR A 216 -2.74 6.95 -15.48
C THR A 216 -3.45 7.63 -16.65
N GLY A 217 -3.95 6.84 -17.60
CA GLY A 217 -4.69 7.37 -18.74
C GLY A 217 -6.04 7.99 -18.34
N ILE A 218 -6.82 7.31 -17.51
CA ILE A 218 -8.07 7.85 -16.95
C ILE A 218 -7.76 9.01 -16.00
N GLY A 219 -6.70 8.89 -15.21
CA GLY A 219 -6.25 9.92 -14.30
C GLY A 219 -5.89 11.25 -14.99
N ALA A 220 -5.30 11.20 -16.16
CA ALA A 220 -4.90 12.37 -16.95
C ALA A 220 -6.08 13.06 -17.66
N ASP A 221 -7.21 12.39 -17.83
CA ASP A 221 -8.39 12.96 -18.46
C ASP A 221 -9.07 13.96 -17.54
N SER A 222 -9.08 15.23 -17.92
CA SER A 222 -9.64 16.34 -17.16
C SER A 222 -11.14 16.18 -16.83
N ARG A 223 -11.87 15.40 -17.65
CA ARG A 223 -13.30 15.08 -17.40
C ARG A 223 -13.51 14.35 -16.09
N PHE A 224 -12.47 13.66 -15.58
CA PHE A 224 -12.52 12.78 -14.40
C PHE A 224 -11.69 13.29 -13.22
N SER A 225 -11.23 14.54 -13.27
CA SER A 225 -10.33 15.11 -12.25
C SER A 225 -10.86 15.05 -10.81
N SER A 226 -12.18 15.03 -10.62
CA SER A 226 -12.83 14.95 -9.32
C SER A 226 -13.31 13.54 -8.94
N CYS A 227 -13.10 12.52 -9.80
CA CYS A 227 -13.44 11.13 -9.51
C CYS A 227 -12.29 10.43 -8.79
N LEU A 228 -12.61 9.40 -8.01
CA LEU A 228 -11.63 8.45 -7.51
C LEU A 228 -11.17 7.53 -8.65
N LEU A 229 -10.00 6.95 -8.50
CA LEU A 229 -9.44 5.98 -9.44
C LEU A 229 -9.33 4.63 -8.76
N SER A 230 -9.96 3.61 -9.33
CA SER A 230 -9.87 2.23 -8.87
C SER A 230 -8.65 1.57 -9.51
N ILE A 231 -7.81 0.94 -8.70
CA ILE A 231 -6.65 0.17 -9.16
C ILE A 231 -6.68 -1.23 -8.56
N HIS A 232 -6.34 -2.24 -9.37
CA HIS A 232 -6.11 -3.61 -8.93
C HIS A 232 -4.64 -3.96 -9.07
N LEU A 233 -4.12 -4.71 -8.12
CA LEU A 233 -2.72 -5.13 -8.15
C LEU A 233 -2.57 -6.53 -7.56
N TYR A 234 -2.10 -7.46 -8.39
CA TYR A 234 -1.81 -8.83 -7.99
C TYR A 234 -0.43 -9.27 -8.50
N ASP A 235 0.22 -10.15 -7.77
CA ASP A 235 1.54 -10.67 -8.16
C ASP A 235 1.49 -11.48 -9.47
N PHE A 236 0.38 -12.17 -9.73
CA PHE A 236 0.19 -12.95 -10.95
C PHE A 236 -0.06 -12.11 -12.22
N PHE A 237 -0.24 -10.79 -12.09
CA PHE A 237 -0.27 -9.89 -13.25
C PHE A 237 1.12 -9.66 -13.87
N TYR A 238 2.18 -10.05 -13.18
CA TYR A 238 3.55 -9.85 -13.61
C TYR A 238 4.16 -11.15 -14.11
N SER A 239 4.66 -11.16 -15.35
CA SER A 239 5.32 -12.33 -15.97
C SER A 239 6.63 -12.74 -15.26
N SER A 240 7.25 -11.79 -14.57
CA SER A 240 8.45 -12.00 -13.79
C SER A 240 8.32 -11.30 -12.44
N PRO A 241 7.55 -11.88 -11.50
CA PRO A 241 7.29 -11.25 -10.22
C PRO A 241 8.58 -11.14 -9.41
N THR A 242 8.73 -10.01 -8.72
CA THR A 242 9.88 -9.76 -7.84
C THR A 242 9.73 -10.44 -6.48
N THR A 243 10.84 -10.67 -5.82
CA THR A 243 10.92 -11.29 -4.49
C THR A 243 11.31 -10.30 -3.39
N THR A 244 11.23 -9.00 -3.64
CA THR A 244 11.56 -7.98 -2.63
C THR A 244 10.39 -7.00 -2.45
N ALA A 245 10.12 -6.62 -1.20
CA ALA A 245 9.08 -5.64 -0.89
C ALA A 245 9.34 -4.29 -1.60
N ALA A 246 10.57 -3.81 -1.61
CA ALA A 246 10.93 -2.54 -2.25
C ALA A 246 10.63 -2.51 -3.76
N SER A 247 10.78 -3.64 -4.45
CA SER A 247 10.44 -3.73 -5.87
C SER A 247 8.92 -3.70 -6.10
N TRP A 248 8.14 -4.29 -5.20
CA TRP A 248 6.67 -4.20 -5.24
C TRP A 248 6.17 -2.79 -4.94
N GLU A 249 6.79 -2.10 -3.97
CA GLU A 249 6.52 -0.69 -3.68
C GLU A 249 6.74 0.18 -4.91
N LYS A 250 7.88 -0.04 -5.60
CA LYS A 250 8.21 0.67 -6.85
C LYS A 250 7.23 0.36 -7.99
N ALA A 251 6.84 -0.91 -8.15
CA ALA A 251 5.86 -1.32 -9.15
C ALA A 251 4.52 -0.63 -8.90
N PHE A 252 4.07 -0.61 -7.65
CA PHE A 252 2.82 0.06 -7.29
C PHE A 252 2.90 1.58 -7.51
N ALA A 253 4.00 2.21 -7.10
CA ALA A 253 4.22 3.63 -7.36
C ALA A 253 4.16 3.97 -8.86
N ASN A 254 4.77 3.13 -9.70
CA ASN A 254 4.75 3.31 -11.16
C ASN A 254 3.32 3.23 -11.74
N ASN A 255 2.51 2.25 -11.30
CA ASN A 255 1.13 2.08 -11.75
C ASN A 255 0.23 3.26 -11.32
N LEU A 256 0.53 3.87 -10.16
CA LEU A 256 -0.21 5.05 -9.67
C LEU A 256 0.20 6.34 -10.39
N GLY A 257 1.46 6.47 -10.81
CA GLY A 257 1.99 7.71 -11.36
C GLY A 257 1.78 8.89 -10.39
N SER A 258 1.27 10.00 -10.87
CA SER A 258 0.98 11.21 -10.06
C SER A 258 -0.41 11.19 -9.39
N TYR A 259 -1.16 10.07 -9.46
CA TYR A 259 -2.58 10.02 -9.08
C TYR A 259 -2.83 9.35 -7.71
N ALA A 260 -1.80 9.09 -6.93
CA ALA A 260 -1.88 8.44 -5.62
C ALA A 260 -2.93 9.09 -4.68
N SER A 261 -3.06 10.43 -4.70
CA SER A 261 -3.94 11.17 -3.79
C SER A 261 -5.44 10.89 -3.97
N ARG A 262 -5.85 10.35 -5.11
CA ARG A 262 -7.24 9.97 -5.41
C ARG A 262 -7.39 8.51 -5.83
N ALA A 263 -6.35 7.71 -5.71
CA ALA A 263 -6.38 6.29 -5.98
C ALA A 263 -6.95 5.51 -4.79
N VAL A 264 -7.70 4.47 -5.10
CA VAL A 264 -8.16 3.44 -4.17
C VAL A 264 -7.72 2.09 -4.74
N LEU A 265 -6.96 1.33 -3.97
CA LEU A 265 -6.60 -0.04 -4.33
C LEU A 265 -7.80 -0.94 -3.98
N THR A 266 -8.73 -1.11 -4.93
CA THR A 266 -10.00 -1.80 -4.73
C THR A 266 -9.88 -3.31 -4.74
N GLU A 267 -8.78 -3.83 -5.30
CA GLU A 267 -8.43 -5.24 -5.17
C GLU A 267 -6.92 -5.46 -5.03
N TRP A 268 -6.58 -6.21 -4.01
CA TRP A 268 -5.28 -6.83 -3.77
C TRP A 268 -5.45 -7.99 -2.81
N GLY A 269 -4.71 -9.06 -2.98
CA GLY A 269 -4.90 -10.23 -2.14
C GLY A 269 -3.80 -11.27 -2.33
N ALA A 270 -3.70 -12.17 -1.35
CA ALA A 270 -2.76 -13.29 -1.36
C ALA A 270 -3.31 -14.47 -0.56
N PHE A 271 -2.60 -15.60 -0.55
CA PHE A 271 -3.02 -16.79 0.18
C PHE A 271 -3.19 -16.55 1.68
N MET A 272 -4.40 -16.76 2.19
CA MET A 272 -4.71 -16.62 3.63
C MET A 272 -4.96 -17.97 4.31
N THR A 273 -5.34 -19.02 3.56
CA THR A 273 -5.69 -20.32 4.15
C THR A 273 -4.57 -21.35 4.13
N THR A 274 -3.40 -21.01 3.55
CA THR A 274 -2.29 -21.96 3.32
C THR A 274 -1.25 -22.02 4.43
N GLY A 275 -1.47 -21.30 5.56
CA GLY A 275 -0.54 -21.26 6.68
C GLY A 275 0.68 -20.34 6.49
N VAL A 276 0.72 -19.53 5.44
CA VAL A 276 1.79 -18.55 5.23
C VAL A 276 1.83 -17.55 6.38
N ASN A 277 3.01 -17.37 6.98
CA ASN A 277 3.23 -16.34 7.98
C ASN A 277 3.85 -15.09 7.33
N TYR A 278 3.05 -14.05 7.17
CA TYR A 278 3.45 -12.77 6.56
C TYR A 278 4.33 -11.89 7.46
N ASN A 279 4.55 -12.29 8.70
CA ASN A 279 5.46 -11.60 9.62
C ASN A 279 6.89 -12.14 9.55
N GLU A 280 7.12 -13.30 8.95
CA GLU A 280 8.45 -13.85 8.77
C GLU A 280 9.25 -13.12 7.68
N ALA A 281 10.58 -13.29 7.73
CA ALA A 281 11.47 -12.79 6.68
C ALA A 281 11.04 -13.29 5.29
N ILE A 282 11.21 -12.43 4.27
CA ILE A 282 10.74 -12.66 2.90
C ILE A 282 11.36 -13.91 2.26
N ALA A 283 12.65 -14.16 2.47
CA ALA A 283 13.37 -15.37 2.02
C ALA A 283 13.09 -15.76 0.55
N ASN A 284 13.12 -14.81 -0.38
CA ASN A 284 12.83 -14.99 -1.81
C ASN A 284 11.39 -15.45 -2.13
N ASP A 285 10.45 -15.20 -1.25
CA ASP A 285 9.04 -15.54 -1.41
C ASP A 285 8.27 -14.40 -2.08
N VAL A 286 7.73 -14.68 -3.27
CA VAL A 286 6.94 -13.71 -4.06
C VAL A 286 5.71 -13.23 -3.29
N LYS A 287 4.96 -14.14 -2.66
CA LYS A 287 3.72 -13.80 -1.95
C LYS A 287 3.97 -12.94 -0.71
N LYS A 288 4.98 -13.31 0.09
CA LYS A 288 5.37 -12.51 1.26
C LYS A 288 5.87 -11.13 0.84
N SER A 289 6.76 -11.06 -0.16
CA SER A 289 7.30 -9.78 -0.65
C SER A 289 6.22 -8.87 -1.23
N TYR A 290 5.25 -9.45 -1.95
CA TYR A 290 4.11 -8.75 -2.50
C TYR A 290 3.24 -8.16 -1.38
N VAL A 291 2.80 -8.98 -0.42
CA VAL A 291 1.95 -8.50 0.69
C VAL A 291 2.66 -7.42 1.51
N LEU A 292 3.95 -7.60 1.78
CA LEU A 292 4.73 -6.58 2.48
C LEU A 292 4.84 -5.30 1.66
N GLY A 293 5.25 -5.37 0.40
CA GLY A 293 5.45 -4.19 -0.44
C GLY A 293 4.17 -3.39 -0.65
N ILE A 294 3.06 -4.08 -0.96
CA ILE A 294 1.78 -3.42 -1.18
C ILE A 294 1.25 -2.77 0.10
N SER A 295 1.22 -3.51 1.22
CA SER A 295 0.75 -2.97 2.50
C SER A 295 1.63 -1.83 3.03
N ASN A 296 2.94 -1.93 2.82
CA ASN A 296 3.90 -0.88 3.13
C ASN A 296 3.58 0.39 2.33
N TYR A 297 3.45 0.27 1.01
CA TYR A 297 3.22 1.42 0.15
C TYR A 297 1.86 2.08 0.40
N CYS A 298 0.79 1.29 0.61
CA CYS A 298 -0.51 1.81 1.03
C CYS A 298 -0.36 2.68 2.28
N ARG A 299 0.35 2.18 3.29
CA ARG A 299 0.61 2.90 4.54
C ARG A 299 1.39 4.20 4.32
N GLN A 300 2.49 4.14 3.56
CA GLN A 300 3.40 5.27 3.32
C GLN A 300 2.72 6.38 2.53
N ALA A 301 2.04 6.02 1.44
CA ALA A 301 1.45 6.96 0.51
C ALA A 301 0.00 7.35 0.89
N GLY A 302 -0.55 6.78 1.97
CA GLY A 302 -1.92 7.01 2.40
C GLY A 302 -2.95 6.53 1.36
N ILE A 303 -2.68 5.41 0.69
CA ILE A 303 -3.60 4.84 -0.30
C ILE A 303 -4.69 4.06 0.41
N ALA A 304 -5.93 4.42 0.17
CA ALA A 304 -7.09 3.65 0.60
C ALA A 304 -7.08 2.25 -0.04
N SER A 305 -7.45 1.20 0.70
CA SER A 305 -7.44 -0.15 0.12
C SER A 305 -8.60 -1.03 0.57
N VAL A 306 -8.99 -1.94 -0.32
CA VAL A 306 -10.05 -2.94 -0.14
C VAL A 306 -9.46 -4.31 -0.46
N TYR A 307 -9.34 -5.17 0.54
CA TYR A 307 -8.71 -6.49 0.39
C TYR A 307 -9.62 -7.50 -0.33
N TRP A 308 -9.05 -8.31 -1.23
CA TRP A 308 -9.75 -9.34 -2.01
C TRP A 308 -9.29 -10.76 -1.66
N PRO A 309 -10.26 -11.66 -1.37
CA PRO A 309 -11.56 -11.29 -0.84
C PRO A 309 -11.52 -11.20 0.68
N GLY A 310 -12.34 -10.34 1.24
CA GLY A 310 -12.61 -10.33 2.67
C GLY A 310 -13.37 -11.59 3.08
N LEU A 311 -14.42 -11.93 2.32
CA LEU A 311 -15.17 -13.19 2.46
C LEU A 311 -15.57 -13.72 1.09
N ARG A 312 -15.05 -14.91 0.76
CA ARG A 312 -15.46 -15.74 -0.38
C ARG A 312 -15.33 -17.21 -0.01
N THR A 313 -16.44 -17.91 -0.03
CA THR A 313 -16.49 -19.34 0.35
C THR A 313 -15.64 -20.18 -0.60
N GLY A 314 -14.70 -20.96 -0.06
CA GLY A 314 -13.83 -21.86 -0.83
C GLY A 314 -12.59 -21.21 -1.44
N ASP A 315 -12.40 -19.89 -1.28
CA ASP A 315 -11.25 -19.18 -1.81
C ASP A 315 -10.05 -19.22 -0.86
N GLN A 316 -8.86 -19.51 -1.40
CA GLN A 316 -7.62 -19.54 -0.64
C GLN A 316 -7.13 -18.14 -0.20
N TYR A 317 -7.60 -17.09 -0.86
CA TYR A 317 -7.26 -15.69 -0.51
C TYR A 317 -8.23 -15.12 0.52
N SER A 318 -9.33 -15.82 0.86
CA SER A 318 -10.36 -15.30 1.76
C SER A 318 -9.79 -15.01 3.15
N LEU A 319 -9.86 -13.75 3.56
CA LEU A 319 -9.34 -13.27 4.86
C LEU A 319 -10.18 -13.81 6.03
N LEU A 320 -11.48 -14.01 5.80
CA LEU A 320 -12.43 -14.54 6.77
C LEU A 320 -13.10 -15.78 6.22
N GLN A 321 -13.53 -16.62 7.14
CA GLN A 321 -14.49 -17.70 6.91
C GLN A 321 -15.77 -17.43 7.70
N PHE A 322 -16.90 -17.90 7.18
CA PHE A 322 -18.20 -17.82 7.85
C PHE A 322 -18.84 -19.22 7.95
N ASP A 323 -19.14 -19.66 9.16
CA ASP A 323 -19.72 -20.98 9.46
C ASP A 323 -21.25 -21.00 9.51
N GLY A 324 -21.90 -19.90 9.12
CA GLY A 324 -23.34 -19.67 9.23
C GLY A 324 -23.74 -18.87 10.50
N THR A 325 -22.84 -18.75 11.46
CA THR A 325 -23.06 -18.04 12.73
C THR A 325 -21.96 -17.02 13.01
N ASN A 326 -20.70 -17.41 12.89
CA ASN A 326 -19.55 -16.62 13.25
C ASN A 326 -18.62 -16.42 12.06
N THR A 327 -17.90 -15.28 12.06
CA THR A 327 -16.76 -15.05 11.18
C THR A 327 -15.47 -15.34 11.94
N THR A 328 -14.56 -16.06 11.31
CA THR A 328 -13.22 -16.35 11.85
C THR A 328 -12.14 -15.90 10.90
N VAL A 329 -11.01 -15.41 11.45
CA VAL A 329 -9.84 -15.01 10.66
C VAL A 329 -9.09 -16.25 10.19
N THR A 330 -8.80 -16.33 8.89
CA THR A 330 -8.05 -17.44 8.30
C THR A 330 -6.54 -17.30 8.52
N ASN A 331 -6.05 -16.06 8.56
CA ASN A 331 -4.63 -15.75 8.75
C ASN A 331 -4.45 -14.47 9.55
N THR A 332 -3.99 -14.60 10.79
CA THR A 332 -3.80 -13.45 11.69
C THR A 332 -2.65 -12.54 11.24
N SER A 333 -1.57 -13.11 10.69
CA SER A 333 -0.45 -12.32 10.16
C SER A 333 -0.86 -11.55 8.90
N GLY A 334 -1.66 -12.18 8.03
CA GLY A 334 -2.25 -11.54 6.87
C GLY A 334 -3.18 -10.40 7.24
N LEU A 335 -4.08 -10.62 8.22
CA LEU A 335 -4.93 -9.56 8.76
C LEU A 335 -4.09 -8.41 9.35
N GLY A 336 -3.00 -8.72 10.06
CA GLY A 336 -2.07 -7.71 10.56
C GLY A 336 -1.53 -6.82 9.44
N ARG A 337 -1.17 -7.40 8.28
CA ARG A 337 -0.70 -6.65 7.10
C ARG A 337 -1.80 -5.84 6.42
N VAL A 338 -3.01 -6.37 6.33
CA VAL A 338 -4.18 -5.65 5.81
C VAL A 338 -4.49 -4.43 6.68
N ARG A 339 -4.53 -4.59 7.99
CA ARG A 339 -4.73 -3.48 8.94
C ARG A 339 -3.60 -2.46 8.88
N PHE A 340 -2.36 -2.93 8.70
CA PHE A 340 -1.21 -2.05 8.53
C PHE A 340 -1.36 -1.17 7.27
N ALA A 341 -1.83 -1.72 6.15
CA ALA A 341 -2.14 -0.95 4.95
C ALA A 341 -3.19 0.14 5.22
N TRP A 342 -4.15 -0.11 6.10
CA TRP A 342 -5.15 0.88 6.53
C TRP A 342 -4.65 1.88 7.58
N GLY A 343 -3.40 1.77 7.99
CA GLY A 343 -2.84 2.66 8.99
C GLY A 343 -3.06 2.26 10.43
N VAL A 344 -3.50 1.04 10.67
CA VAL A 344 -3.80 0.51 12.01
C VAL A 344 -2.79 -0.56 12.40
N GLY A 345 -2.24 -0.45 13.62
CA GLY A 345 -1.33 -1.44 14.18
C GLY A 345 0.06 -1.43 13.54
N THR A 346 0.88 -2.38 13.95
CA THR A 346 2.31 -2.51 13.64
C THR A 346 2.59 -3.42 12.43
N GLY A 347 1.57 -3.96 11.80
CA GLY A 347 1.73 -4.95 10.73
C GLY A 347 2.18 -6.31 11.23
N GLY A 348 1.94 -6.63 12.50
CA GLY A 348 2.39 -7.88 13.14
C GLY A 348 3.84 -7.84 13.61
N THR A 349 4.47 -6.65 13.62
CA THR A 349 5.85 -6.44 14.06
C THR A 349 6.01 -6.32 15.58
N ASP A 350 5.07 -6.81 16.38
CA ASP A 350 5.29 -6.98 17.84
C ASP A 350 6.37 -8.04 18.12
N VAL A 351 6.68 -8.86 17.12
CA VAL A 351 7.81 -9.79 17.11
C VAL A 351 8.78 -9.39 16.01
N PHE A 352 9.93 -8.83 16.37
CA PHE A 352 10.98 -8.51 15.41
C PHE A 352 11.79 -9.77 15.08
N TYR A 353 11.83 -10.12 13.79
CA TYR A 353 12.58 -11.30 13.34
C TYR A 353 14.07 -10.97 13.22
N PRO A 354 14.97 -11.72 13.91
CA PRO A 354 16.40 -11.43 13.92
C PRO A 354 17.08 -11.61 12.54
N THR A 355 16.39 -12.21 11.59
CA THR A 355 16.87 -12.39 10.20
C THR A 355 16.35 -11.33 9.23
N ALA A 356 15.36 -10.53 9.66
CA ALA A 356 14.78 -9.46 8.83
C ALA A 356 15.53 -8.14 9.03
N TYR A 357 15.47 -7.30 7.98
CA TYR A 357 15.94 -5.92 8.05
C TYR A 357 14.76 -4.96 8.10
N TYR A 358 14.92 -3.86 8.79
CA TYR A 358 13.89 -2.83 8.97
C TYR A 358 14.45 -1.46 8.61
N ARG A 359 13.64 -0.64 7.96
CA ARG A 359 13.84 0.81 7.92
C ARG A 359 13.05 1.45 9.07
N LEU A 360 13.66 2.42 9.72
CA LEU A 360 13.04 3.22 10.76
C LEU A 360 12.70 4.58 10.15
N ILE A 361 11.41 4.83 9.93
CA ILE A 361 10.92 6.03 9.24
C ILE A 361 10.39 7.00 10.29
N ASN A 362 10.92 8.22 10.30
CA ASN A 362 10.47 9.25 11.22
C ASN A 362 9.07 9.76 10.88
N ARG A 363 8.18 9.81 11.87
CA ARG A 363 6.79 10.27 11.67
C ARG A 363 6.69 11.72 11.23
N ASN A 364 7.60 12.59 11.69
CA ASN A 364 7.58 14.01 11.40
C ASN A 364 8.06 14.33 9.98
N SER A 365 9.16 13.71 9.56
CA SER A 365 9.85 14.05 8.30
C SER A 365 9.60 13.08 7.17
N GLY A 366 9.13 11.84 7.46
CA GLY A 366 9.08 10.75 6.50
C GLY A 366 10.46 10.21 6.08
N GLN A 367 11.55 10.74 6.65
CA GLN A 367 12.92 10.31 6.37
C GLN A 367 13.32 9.11 7.24
N VAL A 368 14.38 8.41 6.84
CA VAL A 368 14.81 7.17 7.49
C VAL A 368 16.08 7.35 8.30
N VAL A 369 16.27 6.48 9.30
CA VAL A 369 17.53 6.39 10.07
C VAL A 369 18.65 5.91 9.14
N ASP A 370 19.67 6.72 8.98
CA ASP A 370 20.73 6.57 7.97
C ASP A 370 22.10 6.72 8.64
N VAL A 371 23.05 5.85 8.30
CA VAL A 371 24.45 6.07 8.64
C VAL A 371 25.05 7.00 7.60
N ASN A 372 25.44 8.19 8.03
CA ASN A 372 25.90 9.28 7.15
C ASN A 372 26.97 8.80 6.14
N ASN A 373 26.74 9.15 4.86
CA ASN A 373 27.61 8.79 3.74
C ASN A 373 27.86 7.26 3.57
N ALA A 374 26.95 6.42 4.05
CA ALA A 374 27.11 4.96 4.07
C ALA A 374 28.46 4.53 4.70
N SER A 375 28.95 5.27 5.66
CA SER A 375 30.23 5.03 6.34
C SER A 375 30.23 3.66 7.03
N THR A 376 31.36 2.97 7.00
CA THR A 376 31.62 1.76 7.82
C THR A 376 32.55 2.05 8.99
N ALA A 377 32.97 3.30 9.17
CA ALA A 377 33.85 3.71 10.26
C ALA A 377 33.10 3.69 11.61
N SER A 378 33.82 3.34 12.68
CA SER A 378 33.33 3.48 14.05
C SER A 378 33.09 4.95 14.39
N ALA A 379 32.08 5.20 15.21
CA ALA A 379 31.63 6.53 15.60
C ALA A 379 31.10 7.40 14.43
N ALA A 380 30.78 6.81 13.28
CA ALA A 380 30.13 7.56 12.21
C ALA A 380 28.74 8.04 12.67
N PRO A 381 28.39 9.31 12.38
CA PRO A 381 27.12 9.90 12.77
C PRO A 381 25.93 9.16 12.14
N VAL A 382 24.85 9.02 12.92
CA VAL A 382 23.55 8.58 12.42
C VAL A 382 22.65 9.81 12.27
N ILE A 383 22.04 9.91 11.10
CA ILE A 383 21.24 11.05 10.66
C ILE A 383 19.85 10.57 10.22
N GLN A 384 18.93 11.49 9.97
CA GLN A 384 17.80 11.22 9.09
C GLN A 384 18.15 11.58 7.65
N TYR A 385 17.71 10.77 6.68
CA TYR A 385 17.94 11.04 5.27
C TYR A 385 16.80 10.51 4.40
N TYR A 386 16.72 11.00 3.15
CA TYR A 386 15.76 10.48 2.18
C TYR A 386 15.99 8.99 1.94
N GLN A 387 14.90 8.25 1.83
CA GLN A 387 14.96 6.84 1.51
C GLN A 387 15.57 6.63 0.10
N ASN A 388 16.62 5.82 0.01
CA ASN A 388 17.32 5.49 -1.23
C ASN A 388 17.51 3.99 -1.44
N GLY A 389 17.01 3.15 -0.53
CA GLY A 389 17.09 1.69 -0.60
C GLY A 389 18.46 1.09 -0.23
N ALA A 390 19.45 1.91 0.12
CA ALA A 390 20.79 1.43 0.44
C ALA A 390 20.88 0.72 1.80
N ASN A 391 21.92 -0.13 1.97
CA ASN A 391 22.08 -0.96 3.16
C ASN A 391 22.38 -0.14 4.44
N ASN A 392 22.93 1.06 4.33
CA ASN A 392 23.18 1.96 5.47
C ASN A 392 21.87 2.52 6.10
N GLN A 393 20.73 2.31 5.45
CA GLN A 393 19.39 2.67 5.95
C GLN A 393 18.62 1.45 6.49
N GLN A 394 19.25 0.28 6.54
CA GLN A 394 18.61 -0.97 6.91
C GLN A 394 19.24 -1.52 8.20
N TRP A 395 18.37 -1.87 9.14
CA TRP A 395 18.75 -2.25 10.49
C TRP A 395 18.15 -3.59 10.86
N GLN A 396 18.97 -4.50 11.36
CA GLN A 396 18.55 -5.77 11.91
C GLN A 396 18.32 -5.62 13.42
N LEU A 397 17.19 -6.15 13.90
CA LEU A 397 16.83 -6.06 15.31
C LEU A 397 17.07 -7.42 15.98
N ALA A 398 18.01 -7.47 16.89
CA ALA A 398 18.30 -8.67 17.67
C ALA A 398 17.88 -8.44 19.14
N ALA A 399 17.01 -9.32 19.64
CA ALA A 399 16.58 -9.25 21.04
C ALA A 399 17.77 -9.46 21.99
N THR A 400 17.77 -8.68 23.06
CA THR A 400 18.67 -8.84 24.20
C THR A 400 17.86 -9.32 25.41
N THR A 401 18.42 -9.23 26.60
CA THR A 401 17.69 -9.56 27.83
C THR A 401 16.64 -8.50 28.16
N ASN A 402 15.51 -8.92 28.77
CA ASN A 402 14.48 -8.03 29.32
C ASN A 402 13.74 -7.15 28.28
N GLY A 403 13.53 -7.65 27.06
CA GLY A 403 12.72 -6.98 26.05
C GLY A 403 13.41 -5.83 25.32
N TYR A 404 14.72 -5.65 25.50
CA TYR A 404 15.51 -4.69 24.73
C TYR A 404 16.04 -5.31 23.44
N TYR A 405 16.41 -4.46 22.47
CA TYR A 405 16.95 -4.83 21.18
C TYR A 405 18.28 -4.12 20.90
N LYS A 406 19.15 -4.79 20.16
CA LYS A 406 20.24 -4.15 19.44
C LYS A 406 19.81 -3.93 17.99
N LEU A 407 20.11 -2.75 17.44
CA LEU A 407 19.85 -2.39 16.05
C LEU A 407 21.18 -2.41 15.32
N THR A 408 21.41 -3.43 14.47
CA THR A 408 22.65 -3.61 13.73
C THR A 408 22.48 -3.11 12.30
N ASN A 409 23.35 -2.21 11.87
CA ASN A 409 23.34 -1.67 10.51
C ASN A 409 23.76 -2.72 9.49
N ARG A 410 23.00 -2.87 8.40
CA ARG A 410 23.26 -3.87 7.35
C ARG A 410 24.56 -3.63 6.60
N ASN A 411 24.96 -2.36 6.42
CA ASN A 411 26.14 -1.99 5.66
C ASN A 411 27.44 -2.22 6.42
N SER A 412 27.47 -1.82 7.70
CA SER A 412 28.69 -1.79 8.51
C SER A 412 28.82 -2.93 9.50
N GLY A 413 27.71 -3.62 9.84
CA GLY A 413 27.64 -4.57 10.94
C GLY A 413 27.76 -3.94 12.32
N GLN A 414 27.84 -2.61 12.44
CA GLN A 414 27.91 -1.91 13.71
C GLN A 414 26.51 -1.61 14.24
N VAL A 415 26.41 -1.29 15.54
CA VAL A 415 25.12 -1.09 16.20
C VAL A 415 24.81 0.38 16.47
N LEU A 416 23.53 0.69 16.58
CA LEU A 416 23.04 2.01 16.99
C LEU A 416 23.45 2.29 18.42
N ASP A 417 24.13 3.39 18.66
CA ASP A 417 24.87 3.70 19.89
C ASP A 417 24.65 5.16 20.32
N VAL A 418 24.48 5.40 21.60
CA VAL A 418 24.57 6.73 22.17
C VAL A 418 26.04 7.04 22.45
N ASN A 419 26.60 8.02 21.76
CA ASN A 419 28.03 8.34 21.82
C ASN A 419 28.54 8.53 23.26
N GLY A 420 29.64 7.82 23.57
CA GLY A 420 30.28 7.87 24.89
C GLY A 420 29.44 7.32 26.05
N ALA A 421 28.41 6.51 25.78
CA ALA A 421 27.42 6.06 26.77
C ALA A 421 26.83 7.24 27.58
N SER A 422 26.73 8.41 26.99
CA SER A 422 26.23 9.63 27.63
C SER A 422 24.78 9.45 28.09
N THR A 423 24.45 10.06 29.23
CA THR A 423 23.06 10.21 29.70
C THR A 423 22.56 11.66 29.55
N ALA A 424 23.37 12.54 28.97
CA ALA A 424 23.01 13.94 28.76
C ALA A 424 21.95 14.08 27.66
N ASN A 425 21.11 15.12 27.78
CA ASN A 425 20.18 15.52 26.72
C ASN A 425 20.97 15.92 25.47
N ALA A 426 20.40 15.66 24.31
CA ALA A 426 20.98 15.94 23.00
C ALA A 426 22.33 15.23 22.71
N ALA A 427 22.66 14.16 23.44
CA ALA A 427 23.82 13.34 23.10
C ALA A 427 23.65 12.71 21.71
N PRO A 428 24.68 12.80 20.83
CA PRO A 428 24.59 12.32 19.46
C PRO A 428 24.42 10.80 19.38
N ILE A 429 23.69 10.35 18.36
CA ILE A 429 23.61 8.96 17.97
C ILE A 429 24.64 8.67 16.88
N ILE A 430 25.37 7.59 17.08
CA ILE A 430 26.42 7.09 16.19
C ILE A 430 26.20 5.61 15.88
N GLN A 431 26.91 5.06 14.91
CA GLN A 431 27.15 3.62 14.88
C GLN A 431 28.47 3.29 15.60
N TYR A 432 28.51 2.16 16.29
CA TYR A 432 29.71 1.71 16.99
C TYR A 432 29.81 0.18 17.03
N PRO A 433 31.01 -0.44 17.14
CA PRO A 433 31.14 -1.86 17.35
C PRO A 433 30.35 -2.33 18.57
N SER A 434 29.69 -3.50 18.49
CA SER A 434 28.91 -4.04 19.58
C SER A 434 29.81 -4.38 20.78
N ASN A 435 29.56 -3.79 21.94
CA ASN A 435 30.34 -3.96 23.17
C ASN A 435 29.53 -4.38 24.41
N ALA A 436 28.28 -4.82 24.22
CA ALA A 436 27.34 -5.16 25.26
C ALA A 436 26.89 -3.98 26.18
N GLY A 437 27.28 -2.75 25.89
CA GLY A 437 26.89 -1.54 26.64
C GLY A 437 25.39 -1.32 26.66
N LEU A 438 24.87 -0.73 27.75
CA LEU A 438 23.44 -0.41 27.86
C LEU A 438 23.02 0.72 26.90
N ASN A 439 23.97 1.59 26.51
CA ASN A 439 23.79 2.65 25.51
C ASN A 439 23.57 2.14 24.09
N GLN A 440 23.78 0.81 23.84
CA GLN A 440 23.52 0.13 22.58
C GLN A 440 22.22 -0.71 22.62
N GLN A 441 21.45 -0.60 23.69
CA GLN A 441 20.24 -1.40 23.91
C GLN A 441 19.01 -0.49 23.96
N TRP A 442 17.99 -0.87 23.20
CA TRP A 442 16.83 -0.03 22.94
C TRP A 442 15.53 -0.77 23.20
N LEU A 443 14.64 -0.15 23.98
CA LEU A 443 13.27 -0.62 24.18
C LEU A 443 12.38 0.00 23.09
N LEU A 444 11.62 -0.84 22.42
CA LEU A 444 10.66 -0.40 21.40
C LEU A 444 9.25 -0.48 21.97
N THR A 445 8.57 0.65 22.12
CA THR A 445 7.20 0.72 22.63
C THR A 445 6.28 1.26 21.54
N ALA A 446 5.35 0.42 21.05
CA ALA A 446 4.38 0.81 20.06
C ALA A 446 3.29 1.71 20.64
N ASN A 447 2.80 2.68 19.83
CA ASN A 447 1.56 3.39 20.07
C ASN A 447 0.39 2.76 19.28
N ALA A 448 -0.83 3.24 19.50
CA ALA A 448 -2.02 2.74 18.82
C ALA A 448 -1.97 2.89 17.28
N ASP A 449 -1.23 3.90 16.78
CA ASP A 449 -1.08 4.17 15.34
C ASP A 449 0.03 3.31 14.70
N GLY A 450 0.70 2.43 15.47
CA GLY A 450 1.76 1.54 14.99
C GLY A 450 3.13 2.19 14.85
N TYR A 451 3.33 3.40 15.37
CA TYR A 451 4.66 3.98 15.51
C TYR A 451 5.30 3.57 16.82
N TYR A 452 6.62 3.48 16.83
CA TYR A 452 7.42 3.12 18.00
C TYR A 452 8.11 4.32 18.59
N LYS A 453 8.10 4.37 19.91
CA LYS A 453 9.06 5.12 20.70
C LYS A 453 10.25 4.20 20.98
N ILE A 454 11.46 4.64 20.69
CA ILE A 454 12.70 3.86 20.79
C ILE A 454 13.52 4.43 21.95
N THR A 455 13.48 3.76 23.09
CA THR A 455 14.05 4.27 24.36
C THR A 455 15.39 3.61 24.67
N ASN A 456 16.42 4.41 24.90
CA ASN A 456 17.75 3.93 25.26
C ASN A 456 17.75 3.34 26.69
N ARG A 457 18.35 2.16 26.85
CA ARG A 457 18.39 1.46 28.14
C ARG A 457 19.25 2.15 29.19
N ASN A 458 20.33 2.84 28.77
CA ASN A 458 21.26 3.49 29.67
C ASN A 458 20.69 4.79 30.26
N SER A 459 20.09 5.63 29.41
CA SER A 459 19.64 6.97 29.78
C SER A 459 18.15 7.09 30.06
N GLY A 460 17.33 6.15 29.57
CA GLY A 460 15.86 6.26 29.56
C GLY A 460 15.33 7.30 28.57
N GLN A 461 16.21 7.96 27.81
CA GLN A 461 15.82 8.93 26.78
C GLN A 461 15.50 8.26 25.44
N VAL A 462 14.81 8.96 24.55
CA VAL A 462 14.30 8.40 23.30
C VAL A 462 15.10 8.87 22.09
N LEU A 463 15.12 8.05 21.04
CA LEU A 463 15.69 8.42 19.74
C LEU A 463 14.88 9.58 19.13
N ASP A 464 15.56 10.66 18.81
CA ASP A 464 14.98 11.95 18.47
C ASP A 464 15.68 12.55 17.25
N VAL A 465 14.93 13.21 16.38
CA VAL A 465 15.49 14.08 15.33
C VAL A 465 15.75 15.45 15.93
N ASN A 466 17.01 15.84 16.00
CA ASN A 466 17.43 17.08 16.63
C ASN A 466 16.64 18.30 16.11
N GLY A 467 16.04 19.06 17.05
CA GLY A 467 15.25 20.24 16.75
C GLY A 467 13.94 19.98 16.02
N ALA A 468 13.47 18.72 15.97
CA ALA A 468 12.27 18.31 15.22
C ALA A 468 12.27 18.80 13.75
N THR A 469 13.44 19.00 13.16
CA THR A 469 13.56 19.46 11.77
C THR A 469 13.16 18.38 10.77
N THR A 470 12.67 18.79 9.61
CA THR A 470 12.44 17.91 8.45
C THR A 470 13.56 17.99 7.42
N THR A 471 14.63 18.70 7.72
CA THR A 471 15.79 18.83 6.83
C THR A 471 16.56 17.51 6.74
N ALA A 472 16.94 17.13 5.52
CA ALA A 472 17.80 15.96 5.30
C ALA A 472 19.18 16.15 5.92
N ALA A 473 19.83 15.06 6.28
CA ALA A 473 21.11 14.99 6.98
C ALA A 473 21.10 15.61 8.41
N ALA A 474 19.93 15.87 8.99
CA ALA A 474 19.85 16.24 10.40
C ALA A 474 20.30 15.11 11.30
N GLY A 475 21.17 15.42 12.28
CA GLY A 475 21.68 14.44 13.24
C GLY A 475 20.60 13.88 14.14
N LEU A 476 20.69 12.58 14.45
CA LEU A 476 19.89 11.98 15.49
C LEU A 476 20.55 12.14 16.84
N ILE A 477 19.74 12.33 17.85
CA ILE A 477 20.15 12.50 19.25
C ILE A 477 19.32 11.61 20.15
N GLN A 478 19.71 11.46 21.40
CA GLN A 478 18.77 11.09 22.44
C GLN A 478 18.21 12.33 23.12
N TYR A 479 16.91 12.29 23.50
CA TYR A 479 16.26 13.40 24.19
C TYR A 479 15.16 12.90 25.12
N PRO A 480 14.80 13.63 26.21
CA PRO A 480 13.63 13.27 27.02
C PRO A 480 12.36 13.14 26.17
N SER A 481 11.53 12.14 26.47
CA SER A 481 10.29 11.93 25.74
C SER A 481 9.33 13.09 25.94
N ASN A 482 8.91 13.73 24.85
CA ASN A 482 7.91 14.81 24.82
C ASN A 482 6.69 14.48 23.97
N ASN A 483 6.57 13.20 23.50
CA ASN A 483 5.55 12.70 22.60
C ASN A 483 5.50 13.40 21.22
N GLY A 484 6.52 14.16 20.84
CA GLY A 484 6.65 14.77 19.53
C GLY A 484 6.73 13.73 18.41
N THR A 485 6.25 14.09 17.23
CA THR A 485 6.28 13.19 16.06
C THR A 485 7.71 12.89 15.58
N ASN A 486 8.68 13.77 15.88
CA ASN A 486 10.10 13.56 15.65
C ASN A 486 10.74 12.45 16.52
N GLN A 487 10.03 11.99 17.56
CA GLN A 487 10.41 10.87 18.44
C GLN A 487 9.65 9.59 18.14
N GLN A 488 8.86 9.57 17.07
CA GLN A 488 8.02 8.44 16.68
C GLN A 488 8.49 7.85 15.35
N TRP A 489 8.66 6.52 15.32
CA TRP A 489 9.31 5.80 14.24
C TRP A 489 8.45 4.66 13.75
N LEU A 490 8.17 4.62 12.45
CA LEU A 490 7.56 3.46 11.82
C LEU A 490 8.66 2.46 11.47
N LEU A 491 8.50 1.21 11.91
CA LEU A 491 9.38 0.12 11.54
C LEU A 491 8.83 -0.59 10.32
N TRP A 492 9.63 -0.60 9.28
CA TRP A 492 9.24 -1.07 7.96
C TRP A 492 10.14 -2.21 7.53
N GLN A 493 9.59 -3.44 7.58
CA GLN A 493 10.32 -4.65 7.19
C GLN A 493 10.63 -4.64 5.69
N GLN A 494 11.87 -5.08 5.36
CA GLN A 494 12.38 -5.12 3.99
C GLN A 494 12.33 -6.52 3.41
#